data_41503cebff9e173d42f6a5de8822df2d
#
_entry.id   41503cebff9e173d42f6a5de8822df2d
#
_cell.length_a   1.000
_cell.length_b   1.000
_cell.length_c   1.000
_cell.angle_alpha   90.00
_cell.angle_beta   90.00
_cell.angle_gamma   90.00
#
_symmetry.space_group_name_H-M   'P 1'
#
loop_
_entity.id
_entity.type
_entity.pdbx_description
1 polymer ?
#
loop_
_entity_poly.entity_id
_entity_poly.type
_entity_poly.pdbx_seq_one_letter_code
_entity_poly.pdbx_strand_id
1 'polypeptide(L)'
;KLLQDNKGRICGITVLGPDGFEDILAGSVVLASGGFEANAEMRSRYLGPGWETVKVRGVPYNTGDGIRMALDVGAQSHGHYSGCHAVAWDMNAPAFGDRNITELFQKHSYPFGLIVNINGERFLDEGYDFRNYTYVTYGRALMEQPQGLAFQIFDAKVIENKLLRDEYNIIIIIILI
;
A
#
# COMPACT_ATOMS: atom_id res chain seq x y z
N LYS A 1 -13.06 -20.21 -2.18
CA LYS A 1 -14.15 -20.45 -1.23
C LYS A 1 -13.72 -21.53 -0.25
N LEU A 2 -14.05 -21.40 1.06
CA LEU A 2 -13.88 -22.48 2.03
C LEU A 2 -15.00 -23.51 1.87
N LEU A 3 -14.66 -24.79 1.97
CA LEU A 3 -15.60 -25.89 1.93
C LEU A 3 -15.98 -26.29 3.35
N GLN A 4 -17.28 -26.51 3.60
CA GLN A 4 -17.81 -26.96 4.87
C GLN A 4 -18.49 -28.33 4.70
N ASP A 5 -18.34 -29.20 5.67
CA ASP A 5 -19.10 -30.44 5.75
C ASP A 5 -20.54 -30.17 6.27
N ASN A 6 -21.35 -31.20 6.34
CA ASN A 6 -22.74 -31.10 6.82
C ASN A 6 -22.88 -30.74 8.32
N LYS A 7 -21.77 -30.64 9.05
CA LYS A 7 -21.70 -30.18 10.45
C LYS A 7 -21.10 -28.80 10.57
N GLY A 8 -20.84 -28.12 9.45
CA GLY A 8 -20.24 -26.76 9.41
C GLY A 8 -18.73 -26.74 9.64
N ARG A 9 -18.02 -27.88 9.68
CA ARG A 9 -16.56 -27.91 9.85
C ARG A 9 -15.89 -27.66 8.50
N ILE A 10 -14.81 -26.89 8.51
CA ILE A 10 -13.99 -26.69 7.30
C ILE A 10 -13.33 -28.01 6.92
N CYS A 11 -13.53 -28.43 5.68
CA CYS A 11 -13.03 -29.68 5.11
C CYS A 11 -12.26 -29.49 3.79
N GLY A 12 -11.96 -28.25 3.40
CA GLY A 12 -11.21 -27.97 2.19
C GLY A 12 -11.41 -26.56 1.68
N ILE A 13 -10.98 -26.36 0.45
CA ILE A 13 -11.06 -25.08 -0.26
C ILE A 13 -11.33 -25.30 -1.74
N THR A 14 -12.19 -24.46 -2.35
CA THR A 14 -12.29 -24.34 -3.81
C THR A 14 -11.29 -23.29 -4.28
N VAL A 15 -10.44 -23.62 -5.21
CA VAL A 15 -9.47 -22.73 -5.86
C VAL A 15 -9.80 -22.55 -7.34
N LEU A 16 -9.33 -21.45 -7.93
CA LEU A 16 -9.37 -21.24 -9.37
C LEU A 16 -7.96 -21.49 -9.92
N GLY A 17 -7.79 -22.57 -10.65
CA GLY A 17 -6.57 -22.90 -11.38
C GLY A 17 -6.68 -22.59 -12.87
N PRO A 18 -5.64 -22.91 -13.66
CA PRO A 18 -5.65 -22.73 -15.12
C PRO A 18 -6.79 -23.45 -15.84
N ASP A 19 -7.19 -24.61 -15.31
CA ASP A 19 -8.23 -25.47 -15.90
C ASP A 19 -9.64 -25.21 -15.32
N GLY A 20 -9.79 -24.20 -14.47
CA GLY A 20 -11.06 -23.85 -13.85
C GLY A 20 -11.08 -24.05 -12.35
N PHE A 21 -12.28 -24.18 -11.79
CA PHE A 21 -12.47 -24.39 -10.35
C PHE A 21 -12.20 -25.84 -9.95
N GLU A 22 -11.45 -26.00 -8.86
CA GLU A 22 -11.08 -27.29 -8.29
C GLU A 22 -11.31 -27.27 -6.78
N ASP A 23 -11.87 -28.39 -6.24
CA ASP A 23 -12.05 -28.60 -4.81
C ASP A 23 -10.86 -29.38 -4.25
N ILE A 24 -10.14 -28.80 -3.31
CA ILE A 24 -9.03 -29.44 -2.59
C ILE A 24 -9.52 -29.78 -1.18
N LEU A 25 -9.66 -31.07 -0.88
CA LEU A 25 -10.05 -31.51 0.45
C LEU A 25 -8.85 -31.51 1.40
N ALA A 26 -9.07 -31.05 2.63
CA ALA A 26 -8.05 -30.96 3.65
C ALA A 26 -8.63 -31.07 5.07
N GLY A 27 -7.88 -31.64 5.98
CA GLY A 27 -8.26 -31.69 7.39
C GLY A 27 -8.21 -30.32 8.10
N SER A 28 -7.43 -29.39 7.56
CA SER A 28 -7.32 -28.01 8.03
C SER A 28 -6.93 -27.08 6.89
N VAL A 29 -7.37 -25.82 6.95
CA VAL A 29 -7.02 -24.78 5.97
C VAL A 29 -6.39 -23.62 6.72
N VAL A 30 -5.19 -23.18 6.26
CA VAL A 30 -4.51 -21.97 6.75
C VAL A 30 -4.71 -20.85 5.73
N LEU A 31 -5.34 -19.76 6.15
CA LEU A 31 -5.49 -18.55 5.34
C LEU A 31 -4.28 -17.63 5.56
N ALA A 32 -3.41 -17.55 4.56
CA ALA A 32 -2.20 -16.72 4.57
C ALA A 32 -2.14 -15.82 3.32
N SER A 33 -3.32 -15.41 2.81
CA SER A 33 -3.49 -14.68 1.55
C SER A 33 -3.32 -13.16 1.65
N GLY A 34 -2.83 -12.66 2.78
CA GLY A 34 -2.62 -11.23 2.99
C GLY A 34 -3.90 -10.46 3.29
N GLY A 35 -3.84 -9.15 3.10
CA GLY A 35 -4.93 -8.22 3.35
C GLY A 35 -5.78 -7.89 2.12
N PHE A 36 -6.24 -6.65 2.05
CA PHE A 36 -7.13 -6.16 0.98
C PHE A 36 -6.57 -4.93 0.25
N GLU A 37 -5.28 -4.69 0.34
CA GLU A 37 -4.62 -3.49 -0.20
C GLU A 37 -4.81 -3.33 -1.72
N ALA A 38 -5.03 -4.40 -2.46
CA ALA A 38 -5.32 -4.37 -3.90
C ALA A 38 -6.82 -4.23 -4.24
N ASN A 39 -7.71 -4.22 -3.22
CA ASN A 39 -9.14 -4.08 -3.42
C ASN A 39 -9.60 -2.64 -3.14
N ALA A 40 -9.83 -1.87 -4.20
CA ALA A 40 -10.22 -0.45 -4.11
C ALA A 40 -11.53 -0.24 -3.32
N GLU A 41 -12.51 -1.14 -3.47
CA GLU A 41 -13.77 -1.08 -2.72
C GLU A 41 -13.55 -1.27 -1.22
N MET A 42 -12.77 -2.29 -0.84
CA MET A 42 -12.47 -2.52 0.58
C MET A 42 -11.61 -1.39 1.17
N ARG A 43 -10.66 -0.84 0.40
CA ARG A 43 -9.91 0.34 0.85
C ARG A 43 -10.83 1.53 1.14
N SER A 44 -11.71 1.88 0.20
CA SER A 44 -12.66 2.97 0.41
C SER A 44 -13.59 2.70 1.60
N ARG A 45 -14.09 1.48 1.73
CA ARG A 45 -15.01 1.06 2.81
C ARG A 45 -14.35 1.15 4.20
N TYR A 46 -13.14 0.64 4.37
CA TYR A 46 -12.50 0.49 5.67
C TYR A 46 -11.53 1.61 6.03
N LEU A 47 -10.84 2.17 5.05
CA LEU A 47 -9.84 3.22 5.26
C LEU A 47 -10.43 4.63 5.06
N GLY A 48 -11.53 4.74 4.31
CA GLY A 48 -12.21 5.99 4.03
C GLY A 48 -12.09 6.44 2.57
N PRO A 49 -12.80 7.53 2.20
CA PRO A 49 -12.76 8.09 0.85
C PRO A 49 -11.35 8.49 0.42
N GLY A 50 -11.05 8.32 -0.87
CA GLY A 50 -9.76 8.66 -1.47
C GLY A 50 -8.77 7.48 -1.49
N TRP A 51 -8.92 6.51 -0.58
CA TRP A 51 -8.04 5.34 -0.55
C TRP A 51 -8.17 4.41 -1.76
N GLU A 52 -9.28 4.48 -2.48
CA GLU A 52 -9.48 3.76 -3.74
C GLU A 52 -8.52 4.22 -4.85
N THR A 53 -8.04 5.46 -4.77
CA THR A 53 -7.19 6.08 -5.82
C THR A 53 -5.70 5.82 -5.65
N VAL A 54 -5.26 5.38 -4.46
CA VAL A 54 -3.83 5.21 -4.17
C VAL A 54 -3.24 4.01 -4.89
N LYS A 55 -1.96 4.12 -5.24
CA LYS A 55 -1.18 3.02 -5.81
C LYS A 55 -0.90 1.98 -4.73
N VAL A 56 -0.76 0.74 -5.15
CA VAL A 56 -0.48 -0.40 -4.27
C VAL A 56 0.99 -0.79 -4.40
N ARG A 57 1.72 -0.75 -3.30
CA ARG A 57 3.12 -1.19 -3.26
C ARG A 57 3.28 -2.69 -3.57
N GLY A 58 2.29 -3.49 -3.19
CA GLY A 58 2.29 -4.94 -3.35
C GLY A 58 1.71 -5.41 -4.68
N VAL A 59 1.43 -6.71 -4.73
CA VAL A 59 0.85 -7.38 -5.89
C VAL A 59 -0.64 -7.09 -6.06
N PRO A 60 -1.22 -7.26 -7.27
CA PRO A 60 -2.65 -7.00 -7.50
C PRO A 60 -3.60 -8.05 -6.92
N TYR A 61 -3.08 -9.06 -6.22
CA TYR A 61 -3.85 -10.24 -5.78
C TYR A 61 -4.29 -10.22 -4.32
N ASN A 62 -3.81 -9.27 -3.50
CA ASN A 62 -4.25 -9.11 -2.11
C ASN A 62 -5.58 -8.35 -2.07
N THR A 63 -6.66 -9.05 -2.43
CA THR A 63 -7.99 -8.49 -2.64
C THR A 63 -8.96 -8.76 -1.48
N GLY A 64 -8.46 -9.26 -0.34
CA GLY A 64 -9.28 -9.55 0.82
C GLY A 64 -10.01 -10.88 0.76
N ASP A 65 -9.67 -11.77 -0.18
CA ASP A 65 -10.39 -13.03 -0.39
C ASP A 65 -10.35 -13.93 0.83
N GLY A 66 -9.21 -14.00 1.54
CA GLY A 66 -9.09 -14.78 2.77
C GLY A 66 -10.02 -14.29 3.87
N ILE A 67 -10.10 -12.96 4.04
CA ILE A 67 -11.00 -12.32 5.01
C ILE A 67 -12.43 -12.64 4.65
N ARG A 68 -12.83 -12.42 3.39
CA ARG A 68 -14.20 -12.71 2.93
C ARG A 68 -14.58 -14.18 3.11
N MET A 69 -13.71 -15.10 2.71
CA MET A 69 -13.94 -16.53 2.85
C MET A 69 -14.16 -16.96 4.32
N ALA A 70 -13.42 -16.35 5.25
CA ALA A 70 -13.59 -16.63 6.67
C ALA A 70 -14.94 -16.08 7.18
N LEU A 71 -15.31 -14.87 6.80
CA LEU A 71 -16.60 -14.26 7.18
C LEU A 71 -17.78 -15.04 6.60
N ASP A 72 -17.70 -15.50 5.36
CA ASP A 72 -18.73 -16.27 4.67
C ASP A 72 -19.07 -17.60 5.38
N VAL A 73 -18.13 -18.17 6.13
CA VAL A 73 -18.34 -19.38 6.93
C VAL A 73 -18.63 -19.09 8.41
N GLY A 74 -18.90 -17.84 8.77
CA GLY A 74 -19.33 -17.43 10.10
C GLY A 74 -18.20 -17.06 11.07
N ALA A 75 -16.98 -16.84 10.59
CA ALA A 75 -15.91 -16.32 11.44
C ALA A 75 -16.23 -14.90 11.91
N GLN A 76 -15.85 -14.58 13.14
CA GLN A 76 -16.00 -13.22 13.68
C GLN A 76 -14.88 -12.33 13.15
N SER A 77 -15.26 -11.15 12.63
CA SER A 77 -14.33 -10.08 12.33
C SER A 77 -13.71 -9.55 13.62
N HIS A 78 -12.38 -9.42 13.66
CA HIS A 78 -11.65 -8.88 14.78
C HIS A 78 -10.47 -8.05 14.30
N GLY A 79 -10.10 -7.02 15.08
CA GLY A 79 -8.97 -6.15 14.79
C GLY A 79 -9.41 -4.79 14.23
N HIS A 80 -8.44 -4.06 13.68
CA HIS A 80 -8.60 -2.67 13.28
C HIS A 80 -8.41 -2.52 11.76
N TYR A 81 -9.50 -2.53 11.02
CA TYR A 81 -9.46 -2.47 9.55
C TYR A 81 -9.20 -1.07 8.98
N SER A 82 -9.35 -0.02 9.78
CA SER A 82 -9.11 1.37 9.33
C SER A 82 -7.66 1.83 9.48
N GLY A 83 -6.77 0.99 9.99
CA GLY A 83 -5.34 1.24 10.03
C GLY A 83 -4.62 0.65 8.82
N CYS A 84 -3.70 1.41 8.24
CA CYS A 84 -2.89 0.94 7.13
C CYS A 84 -1.53 1.61 7.13
N HIS A 85 -0.61 0.99 6.43
CA HIS A 85 0.69 1.55 6.09
C HIS A 85 0.54 2.46 4.85
N ALA A 86 1.08 3.66 4.90
CA ALA A 86 1.10 4.61 3.79
C ALA A 86 2.49 5.23 3.65
N VAL A 87 2.87 5.57 2.42
CA VAL A 87 4.16 6.19 2.11
C VAL A 87 4.03 7.02 0.84
N ALA A 88 4.82 8.09 0.73
CA ALA A 88 4.95 8.80 -0.53
C ALA A 88 5.56 7.86 -1.59
N TRP A 89 4.94 7.78 -2.75
CA TRP A 89 5.25 6.85 -3.81
C TRP A 89 5.52 7.60 -5.11
N ASP A 90 6.39 7.09 -5.97
CA ASP A 90 6.70 7.74 -7.24
C ASP A 90 5.43 7.88 -8.09
N MET A 91 5.18 9.10 -8.59
CA MET A 91 3.99 9.37 -9.40
C MET A 91 3.97 8.60 -10.74
N ASN A 92 5.14 8.23 -11.24
CA ASN A 92 5.27 7.47 -12.50
C ASN A 92 5.30 5.94 -12.26
N ALA A 93 5.26 5.49 -11.00
CA ALA A 93 5.19 4.07 -10.70
C ALA A 93 3.89 3.47 -11.25
N PRO A 94 3.87 2.18 -11.61
CA PRO A 94 2.65 1.49 -12.00
C PRO A 94 1.63 1.45 -10.85
N ALA A 95 0.37 1.12 -11.16
CA ALA A 95 -0.71 1.03 -10.18
C ALA A 95 -0.45 -0.02 -9.09
N PHE A 96 0.28 -1.07 -9.43
CA PHE A 96 0.73 -2.12 -8.52
C PHE A 96 2.25 -2.23 -8.55
N GLY A 97 2.84 -2.77 -7.48
CA GLY A 97 4.27 -2.92 -7.35
C GLY A 97 4.90 -3.78 -8.45
N ASP A 98 6.10 -3.40 -8.85
CA ASP A 98 6.94 -4.16 -9.76
C ASP A 98 7.90 -5.05 -8.96
N ARG A 99 7.87 -6.36 -9.21
CA ARG A 99 8.69 -7.36 -8.49
C ARG A 99 10.19 -7.20 -8.74
N ASN A 100 10.59 -6.57 -9.84
CA ASN A 100 11.99 -6.32 -10.17
C ASN A 100 12.53 -5.06 -9.50
N ILE A 101 11.67 -4.06 -9.31
CA ILE A 101 12.03 -2.75 -8.75
C ILE A 101 11.75 -2.73 -7.24
N THR A 102 10.74 -3.48 -6.79
CA THR A 102 10.32 -3.62 -5.40
C THR A 102 10.07 -2.28 -4.69
N GLU A 103 10.92 -1.91 -3.74
CA GLU A 103 10.73 -0.74 -2.88
C GLU A 103 11.29 0.56 -3.46
N LEU A 104 11.97 0.53 -4.59
CA LEU A 104 12.65 1.70 -5.15
C LEU A 104 11.71 2.82 -5.63
N PHE A 105 10.42 2.59 -5.64
CA PHE A 105 9.42 3.66 -5.86
C PHE A 105 9.11 4.49 -4.61
N GLN A 106 9.53 4.08 -3.41
CA GLN A 106 9.31 4.84 -2.17
C GLN A 106 10.08 6.16 -2.19
N LYS A 107 9.53 7.19 -1.55
CA LYS A 107 10.17 8.52 -1.47
C LYS A 107 10.40 8.90 -0.01
N HIS A 108 11.39 8.29 0.62
CA HIS A 108 11.68 8.39 2.05
C HIS A 108 12.76 9.40 2.45
N SER A 109 13.40 10.08 1.50
CA SER A 109 14.46 11.05 1.81
C SER A 109 13.92 12.46 2.13
N TYR A 110 12.61 12.61 2.30
CA TYR A 110 11.97 13.90 2.60
C TYR A 110 12.57 14.68 3.79
N PRO A 111 13.15 14.05 4.85
CA PRO A 111 13.75 14.82 5.93
C PRO A 111 14.98 15.65 5.50
N PHE A 112 15.49 15.41 4.33
CA PHE A 112 16.63 16.17 3.77
C PHE A 112 16.22 17.29 2.82
N GLY A 113 14.92 17.53 2.62
CA GLY A 113 14.42 18.52 1.67
C GLY A 113 13.14 19.19 2.12
N LEU A 114 12.41 19.74 1.17
CA LEU A 114 11.10 20.34 1.37
C LEU A 114 10.06 19.59 0.55
N ILE A 115 8.82 19.51 1.06
CA ILE A 115 7.69 19.00 0.30
C ILE A 115 6.70 20.12 0.03
N VAL A 116 6.35 20.30 -1.24
CA VAL A 116 5.33 21.25 -1.68
C VAL A 116 4.28 20.55 -2.52
N ASN A 117 3.02 21.01 -2.41
CA ASN A 117 1.95 20.53 -3.28
C ASN A 117 2.04 21.14 -4.69
N ILE A 118 1.10 20.83 -5.57
CA ILE A 118 1.07 21.35 -6.95
C ILE A 118 0.87 22.87 -7.04
N ASN A 119 0.43 23.52 -5.95
CA ASN A 119 0.31 24.98 -5.86
C ASN A 119 1.59 25.64 -5.34
N GLY A 120 2.63 24.88 -5.03
CA GLY A 120 3.86 25.39 -4.44
C GLY A 120 3.78 25.64 -2.92
N GLU A 121 2.77 25.14 -2.25
CA GLU A 121 2.55 25.34 -0.81
C GLU A 121 3.14 24.21 0.00
N ARG A 122 3.90 24.51 1.06
CA ARG A 122 4.28 23.52 2.08
C ARG A 122 3.06 23.17 2.92
N PHE A 123 2.88 21.89 3.20
CA PHE A 123 1.72 21.40 3.94
C PHE A 123 2.08 20.50 5.12
N LEU A 124 3.38 20.29 5.36
CA LEU A 124 3.87 19.49 6.49
C LEU A 124 5.22 20.01 6.99
N ASP A 125 5.67 19.49 8.13
CA ASP A 125 7.00 19.72 8.70
C ASP A 125 7.85 18.47 8.49
N GLU A 126 8.80 18.53 7.56
CA GLU A 126 9.65 17.42 7.17
C GLU A 126 10.60 16.97 8.29
N GLY A 127 10.87 17.87 9.23
CA GLY A 127 11.75 17.69 10.39
C GLY A 127 11.03 17.40 11.72
N TYR A 128 9.71 17.21 11.69
CA TYR A 128 8.89 17.09 12.90
C TYR A 128 9.37 16.01 13.86
N ASP A 129 9.75 14.83 13.34
CA ASP A 129 10.25 13.71 14.14
C ASP A 129 11.06 12.76 13.28
N PHE A 130 11.59 11.71 13.91
CA PHE A 130 12.32 10.68 13.20
C PHE A 130 11.47 10.03 12.11
N ARG A 131 12.03 9.86 10.93
CA ARG A 131 11.33 9.39 9.73
C ARG A 131 10.44 8.15 9.98
N ASN A 132 10.91 7.19 10.75
CA ASN A 132 10.16 5.95 10.99
C ASN A 132 8.84 6.17 11.76
N TYR A 133 8.69 7.32 12.41
CA TYR A 133 7.45 7.71 13.10
C TYR A 133 6.54 8.60 12.26
N THR A 134 7.04 9.17 11.18
CA THR A 134 6.34 10.23 10.43
C THR A 134 5.87 9.81 9.04
N TYR A 135 6.50 8.83 8.38
CA TYR A 135 6.25 8.54 6.97
C TYR A 135 4.80 8.12 6.65
N VAL A 136 4.11 7.45 7.56
CA VAL A 136 2.69 7.10 7.39
C VAL A 136 1.80 8.34 7.47
N THR A 137 2.07 9.23 8.43
CA THR A 137 1.37 10.51 8.56
C THR A 137 1.57 11.37 7.31
N TYR A 138 2.78 11.39 6.77
CA TYR A 138 3.09 12.15 5.55
C TYR A 138 2.43 11.55 4.32
N GLY A 139 2.37 10.22 4.21
CA GLY A 139 1.62 9.56 3.15
C GLY A 139 0.14 9.93 3.17
N ARG A 140 -0.47 10.04 4.34
CA ARG A 140 -1.87 10.50 4.50
C ARG A 140 -2.02 11.98 4.17
N ALA A 141 -1.17 12.85 4.69
CA ALA A 141 -1.19 14.28 4.39
C ALA A 141 -1.04 14.56 2.88
N LEU A 142 -0.25 13.73 2.18
CA LEU A 142 -0.11 13.81 0.73
C LEU A 142 -1.41 13.48 0.00
N MET A 143 -2.18 12.49 0.45
CA MET A 143 -3.49 12.17 -0.15
C MET A 143 -4.49 13.32 -0.07
N GLU A 144 -4.38 14.17 0.95
CA GLU A 144 -5.24 15.34 1.16
C GLU A 144 -4.86 16.52 0.26
N GLN A 145 -3.69 16.47 -0.39
CA GLN A 145 -3.26 17.54 -1.30
C GLN A 145 -3.99 17.49 -2.65
N PRO A 146 -4.09 18.60 -3.36
CA PRO A 146 -4.69 18.64 -4.69
C PRO A 146 -4.09 17.54 -5.60
N GLN A 147 -4.94 16.72 -6.18
CA GLN A 147 -4.61 15.55 -7.01
C GLN A 147 -3.82 14.44 -6.27
N GLY A 148 -3.62 14.53 -4.95
CA GLY A 148 -2.77 13.61 -4.20
C GLY A 148 -1.30 13.66 -4.64
N LEU A 149 -0.82 14.82 -5.12
CA LEU A 149 0.51 15.02 -5.67
C LEU A 149 1.32 16.04 -4.87
N ALA A 150 2.62 15.77 -4.76
CA ALA A 150 3.59 16.71 -4.23
C ALA A 150 4.96 16.55 -4.87
N PHE A 151 5.80 17.55 -4.70
CA PHE A 151 7.18 17.58 -5.15
C PHE A 151 8.11 17.59 -3.93
N GLN A 152 9.12 16.74 -3.95
CA GLN A 152 10.22 16.79 -2.99
C GLN A 152 11.38 17.58 -3.61
N ILE A 153 11.82 18.63 -2.93
CA ILE A 153 12.85 19.56 -3.40
C ILE A 153 14.08 19.35 -2.53
N PHE A 154 15.21 19.10 -3.16
CA PHE A 154 16.50 18.90 -2.50
C PHE A 154 17.53 19.90 -3.01
N ASP A 155 18.39 20.38 -2.12
CA ASP A 155 19.50 21.25 -2.50
C ASP A 155 20.73 20.47 -3.00
N ALA A 156 21.71 21.19 -3.56
CA ALA A 156 22.93 20.60 -4.08
C ALA A 156 23.71 19.83 -3.01
N LYS A 157 23.69 20.27 -1.75
CA LYS A 157 24.43 19.61 -0.65
C LYS A 157 23.91 18.21 -0.39
N VAL A 158 22.58 17.99 -0.45
CA VAL A 158 21.96 16.70 -0.28
C VAL A 158 22.42 15.73 -1.37
N ILE A 159 22.50 16.20 -2.60
CA ILE A 159 22.93 15.41 -3.76
C ILE A 159 24.42 15.12 -3.70
N GLU A 160 25.26 16.14 -3.50
CA GLU A 160 26.73 16.04 -3.45
C GLU A 160 27.21 15.10 -2.33
N ASN A 161 26.56 15.14 -1.17
CA ASN A 161 26.86 14.28 -0.03
C ASN A 161 26.18 12.90 -0.10
N LYS A 162 25.50 12.59 -1.20
CA LYS A 162 24.84 11.28 -1.42
C LYS A 162 23.87 10.90 -0.30
N LEU A 163 23.13 11.87 0.22
CA LEU A 163 22.17 11.66 1.30
C LEU A 163 20.86 11.06 0.81
N LEU A 164 20.58 11.15 -0.50
CA LEU A 164 19.41 10.51 -1.09
C LEU A 164 19.60 9.00 -1.12
N ARG A 165 18.54 8.28 -0.84
CA ARG A 165 18.51 6.83 -0.92
C ARG A 165 18.44 6.36 -2.39
N ASP A 166 18.77 5.10 -2.63
CA ASP A 166 18.80 4.48 -3.97
C ASP A 166 17.47 4.57 -4.71
N GLU A 167 16.35 4.68 -4.00
CA GLU A 167 15.01 4.87 -4.56
C GLU A 167 14.85 6.15 -5.40
N TYR A 168 15.78 7.11 -5.29
CA TYR A 168 15.80 8.34 -6.09
C TYR A 168 16.63 8.21 -7.37
N ASN A 169 17.34 7.10 -7.55
CA ASN A 169 18.17 6.86 -8.73
C ASN A 169 17.36 6.33 -9.94
N ILE A 170 16.12 5.89 -9.73
CA ILE A 170 15.33 5.22 -10.78
C ILE A 170 14.53 6.19 -11.62
N ILE A 171 13.93 7.21 -11.01
CA ILE A 171 13.21 8.28 -11.75
C ILE A 171 13.30 9.55 -10.91
N ILE A 172 13.97 10.55 -11.45
CA ILE A 172 14.11 11.85 -10.82
C ILE A 172 13.06 12.79 -11.40
N ILE A 173 12.01 13.12 -10.64
CA ILE A 173 11.37 14.42 -10.75
C ILE A 173 11.91 15.24 -9.58
N ILE A 174 13.14 15.68 -9.71
CA ILE A 174 13.71 16.70 -8.88
C ILE A 174 13.67 17.98 -9.72
N ILE A 175 12.90 18.93 -9.28
CA ILE A 175 13.10 20.30 -9.73
C ILE A 175 14.32 20.77 -8.93
N LEU A 176 15.49 20.71 -9.56
CA LEU A 176 16.68 21.39 -9.07
C LEU A 176 16.42 22.89 -9.22
N ILE A 177 16.41 23.62 -8.13
CA ILE A 177 16.58 25.07 -8.10
C ILE A 177 18.04 25.36 -7.78
#